data_922c439d62e93468677839ed36b1af15
#
_entry.id   922c439d62e93468677839ed36b1af15
#
_cell.length_a   1.000
_cell.length_b   1.000
_cell.length_c   1.000
_cell.angle_alpha   90.00
_cell.angle_beta   90.00
_cell.angle_gamma   90.00
#
_symmetry.space_group_name_H-M   'P 1'
#
loop_
_entity.id
_entity.type
_entity.pdbx_description
1 polymer ?
#
loop_
_entity_poly.entity_id
_entity_poly.type
_entity_poly.pdbx_seq_one_letter_code
_entity_poly.pdbx_strand_id
1 'polypeptide(L)'
;MGVRVGFHVSIAGGISNSVDNAKKIGCTAFQIFSRNPRGWAAKPLAPDDVQLFKSKLSASGIDNDAVIVHMPYLPNLSGPDGEFYAKSVETLAGEMQRCSALGIPYLVIHLGSHMGKGQAGGINQLVKAIERARGKSKAWPVVLLENNAGQKNSIGGNFEELRMILDRLDDPKEFGVCTDTCHLFASGYDLRTKAEVDRTLDRFDNAVGLKELKFIHLNDSKGPLGSNLDRHEHIGLGMIGQEGLAAFLNHRAIHGLPVIMETPIDEKRGEEQNLKVVLGLVK
;
A
#
# COMPACT_ATOMS: atom_id res chain seq x y z
N MET A 1 -4.00 13.59 18.62
CA MET A 1 -3.51 12.21 18.38
C MET A 1 -2.17 12.31 17.68
N GLY A 2 -1.18 11.49 18.07
CA GLY A 2 0.11 11.43 17.38
C GLY A 2 -0.03 10.84 15.98
N VAL A 3 0.98 11.04 15.12
CA VAL A 3 1.03 10.41 13.80
C VAL A 3 1.08 8.88 13.93
N ARG A 4 0.30 8.16 13.13
CA ARG A 4 0.32 6.70 13.02
C ARG A 4 1.32 6.31 11.93
N VAL A 5 2.52 5.88 12.32
CA VAL A 5 3.63 5.66 11.38
C VAL A 5 4.38 4.37 11.69
N GLY A 6 4.85 3.71 10.65
CA GLY A 6 5.69 2.52 10.78
C GLY A 6 6.20 1.99 9.46
N PHE A 7 6.43 0.69 9.40
CA PHE A 7 7.12 0.02 8.31
C PHE A 7 6.40 -1.22 7.82
N HIS A 8 6.83 -1.67 6.63
CA HIS A 8 6.58 -3.03 6.19
C HIS A 8 7.49 -3.99 7.00
N VAL A 9 6.93 -4.71 7.96
CA VAL A 9 7.70 -5.53 8.90
C VAL A 9 7.70 -7.01 8.53
N SER A 10 8.76 -7.71 8.93
CA SER A 10 8.94 -9.13 8.66
C SER A 10 7.98 -10.01 9.50
N ILE A 11 7.50 -11.09 8.90
CA ILE A 11 6.74 -12.18 9.54
C ILE A 11 7.59 -13.44 9.75
N ALA A 12 8.90 -13.35 9.61
CA ALA A 12 9.79 -14.51 9.75
C ALA A 12 9.62 -15.19 11.11
N GLY A 13 9.48 -16.52 11.09
CA GLY A 13 9.26 -17.32 12.29
C GLY A 13 7.82 -17.42 12.79
N GLY A 14 6.87 -16.67 12.18
CA GLY A 14 5.46 -16.68 12.53
C GLY A 14 4.83 -15.31 12.31
N ILE A 15 3.51 -15.28 12.01
CA ILE A 15 2.83 -14.01 11.72
C ILE A 15 2.75 -13.12 12.97
N SER A 16 2.63 -13.71 14.15
CA SER A 16 2.60 -13.02 15.43
C SER A 16 3.89 -12.25 15.76
N ASN A 17 5.02 -12.63 15.15
CA ASN A 17 6.30 -11.91 15.33
C ASN A 17 6.30 -10.52 14.70
N SER A 18 5.40 -10.27 13.73
CA SER A 18 5.29 -8.95 13.10
C SER A 18 4.94 -7.86 14.10
N VAL A 19 4.12 -8.17 15.11
CA VAL A 19 3.75 -7.21 16.16
C VAL A 19 4.97 -6.86 17.02
N ASP A 20 5.76 -7.87 17.38
CA ASP A 20 6.99 -7.64 18.16
C ASP A 20 8.02 -6.84 17.34
N ASN A 21 8.16 -7.16 16.04
CA ASN A 21 9.05 -6.43 15.14
C ASN A 21 8.63 -4.96 15.01
N ALA A 22 7.33 -4.69 14.82
CA ALA A 22 6.80 -3.32 14.75
C ALA A 22 7.06 -2.55 16.06
N LYS A 23 6.80 -3.17 17.20
CA LYS A 23 7.06 -2.55 18.52
C LYS A 23 8.55 -2.27 18.75
N LYS A 24 9.41 -3.19 18.36
CA LYS A 24 10.88 -3.03 18.52
C LYS A 24 11.40 -1.80 17.77
N ILE A 25 10.86 -1.52 16.58
CA ILE A 25 11.21 -0.33 15.79
C ILE A 25 10.59 0.94 16.39
N GLY A 26 9.50 0.83 17.14
CA GLY A 26 8.72 1.94 17.68
C GLY A 26 7.54 2.36 16.77
N CYS A 27 7.07 1.44 15.93
CA CYS A 27 5.95 1.69 15.03
C CYS A 27 4.63 1.87 15.78
N THR A 28 3.77 2.76 15.28
CA THR A 28 2.36 2.94 15.69
C THR A 28 1.38 2.57 14.57
N ALA A 29 1.90 2.17 13.41
CA ALA A 29 1.22 1.51 12.29
C ALA A 29 2.18 0.49 11.68
N PHE A 30 1.71 -0.54 10.99
CA PHE A 30 2.61 -1.44 10.25
C PHE A 30 1.91 -2.18 9.13
N GLN A 31 2.71 -2.63 8.17
CA GLN A 31 2.31 -3.45 7.04
C GLN A 31 3.01 -4.80 7.09
N ILE A 32 2.35 -5.84 6.59
CA ILE A 32 2.92 -7.16 6.44
C ILE A 32 2.57 -7.78 5.09
N PHE A 33 3.45 -8.66 4.60
CA PHE A 33 2.99 -9.75 3.76
C PHE A 33 2.42 -10.84 4.66
N SER A 34 1.23 -11.35 4.37
CA SER A 34 0.65 -12.43 5.17
C SER A 34 1.29 -13.79 4.87
N ARG A 35 2.15 -13.88 3.86
CA ARG A 35 2.85 -15.07 3.33
C ARG A 35 4.17 -14.68 2.67
N ASN A 36 4.93 -15.68 2.20
CA ASN A 36 6.12 -15.40 1.38
C ASN A 36 5.70 -14.68 0.07
N PRO A 37 6.14 -13.42 -0.16
CA PRO A 37 5.73 -12.64 -1.33
C PRO A 37 6.35 -13.12 -2.65
N ARG A 38 7.37 -13.99 -2.60
CA ARG A 38 8.13 -14.47 -3.77
C ARG A 38 7.68 -15.83 -4.28
N GLY A 39 6.61 -16.40 -3.71
CA GLY A 39 6.11 -17.74 -4.07
C GLY A 39 4.60 -17.76 -4.26
N TRP A 40 4.13 -18.67 -5.14
CA TRP A 40 2.69 -18.90 -5.33
C TRP A 40 2.05 -19.74 -4.24
N ALA A 41 2.80 -20.63 -3.63
CA ALA A 41 2.29 -21.47 -2.56
C ALA A 41 2.24 -20.70 -1.24
N ALA A 42 1.13 -20.81 -0.53
CA ALA A 42 0.98 -20.31 0.83
C ALA A 42 0.55 -21.46 1.75
N LYS A 43 1.26 -21.61 2.86
CA LYS A 43 0.79 -22.48 3.93
C LYS A 43 -0.43 -21.84 4.61
N PRO A 44 -1.41 -22.61 5.06
CA PRO A 44 -2.46 -22.10 5.94
C PRO A 44 -1.86 -21.36 7.14
N LEU A 45 -2.56 -20.34 7.63
CA LEU A 45 -2.19 -19.71 8.90
C LEU A 45 -2.44 -20.72 10.02
N ALA A 46 -1.45 -20.93 10.89
CA ALA A 46 -1.62 -21.78 12.06
C ALA A 46 -2.59 -21.10 13.05
N PRO A 47 -3.64 -21.78 13.51
CA PRO A 47 -4.65 -21.17 14.40
C PRO A 47 -4.05 -20.55 15.66
N ASP A 48 -3.08 -21.21 16.28
CA ASP A 48 -2.40 -20.71 17.49
C ASP A 48 -1.61 -19.44 17.22
N ASP A 49 -0.93 -19.34 16.04
CA ASP A 49 -0.19 -18.14 15.67
C ASP A 49 -1.13 -16.96 15.34
N VAL A 50 -2.30 -17.24 14.75
CA VAL A 50 -3.38 -16.26 14.55
C VAL A 50 -3.87 -15.71 15.89
N GLN A 51 -4.16 -16.57 16.84
CA GLN A 51 -4.61 -16.15 18.17
C GLN A 51 -3.54 -15.34 18.90
N LEU A 52 -2.29 -15.79 18.79
CA LEU A 52 -1.14 -15.05 19.37
C LEU A 52 -0.95 -13.69 18.71
N PHE A 53 -1.09 -13.59 17.36
CA PHE A 53 -1.06 -12.32 16.64
C PHE A 53 -2.12 -11.36 17.19
N LYS A 54 -3.38 -11.80 17.26
CA LYS A 54 -4.49 -10.96 17.76
C LYS A 54 -4.27 -10.52 19.21
N SER A 55 -3.80 -11.41 20.06
CA SER A 55 -3.50 -11.09 21.45
C SER A 55 -2.38 -10.06 21.59
N LYS A 56 -1.28 -10.25 20.85
CA LYS A 56 -0.16 -9.31 20.83
C LYS A 56 -0.57 -7.95 20.27
N LEU A 57 -1.35 -7.92 19.17
CA LEU A 57 -1.83 -6.67 18.58
C LEU A 57 -2.71 -5.91 19.56
N SER A 58 -3.67 -6.56 20.19
CA SER A 58 -4.54 -5.96 21.21
C SER A 58 -3.75 -5.38 22.40
N ALA A 59 -2.66 -6.03 22.79
CA ALA A 59 -1.80 -5.58 23.90
C ALA A 59 -0.72 -4.57 23.46
N SER A 60 -0.56 -4.32 22.18
CA SER A 60 0.54 -3.49 21.64
C SER A 60 0.33 -1.99 21.80
N GLY A 61 -0.93 -1.53 21.85
CA GLY A 61 -1.32 -0.14 21.74
C GLY A 61 -1.37 0.37 20.29
N ILE A 62 -1.15 -0.50 19.30
CA ILE A 62 -1.32 -0.17 17.87
C ILE A 62 -2.78 -0.42 17.50
N ASP A 63 -3.43 0.61 16.93
CA ASP A 63 -4.81 0.49 16.48
C ASP A 63 -4.95 -0.53 15.34
N ASN A 64 -5.98 -1.35 15.40
CA ASN A 64 -6.19 -2.39 14.38
C ASN A 64 -6.38 -1.79 12.96
N ASP A 65 -6.94 -0.61 12.85
CA ASP A 65 -7.11 0.13 11.60
C ASP A 65 -5.82 0.81 11.08
N ALA A 66 -4.73 0.73 11.85
CA ALA A 66 -3.39 1.14 11.45
C ALA A 66 -2.51 -0.03 11.00
N VAL A 67 -3.10 -1.23 10.86
CA VAL A 67 -2.42 -2.44 10.37
C VAL A 67 -3.00 -2.83 9.02
N ILE A 68 -2.13 -3.15 8.07
CA ILE A 68 -2.50 -3.48 6.71
C ILE A 68 -1.75 -4.71 6.18
N VAL A 69 -2.41 -5.53 5.39
CA VAL A 69 -1.77 -6.58 4.59
C VAL A 69 -1.49 -6.04 3.20
N HIS A 70 -0.29 -6.30 2.69
CA HIS A 70 0.05 -6.05 1.29
C HIS A 70 0.01 -7.35 0.50
N MET A 71 -0.62 -7.31 -0.68
CA MET A 71 -0.64 -8.46 -1.59
C MET A 71 0.78 -8.77 -2.10
N PRO A 72 1.18 -10.05 -2.27
CA PRO A 72 2.48 -10.41 -2.86
C PRO A 72 2.74 -9.79 -4.24
N TYR A 73 4.01 -9.65 -4.61
CA TYR A 73 4.42 -9.01 -5.88
C TYR A 73 4.15 -9.82 -7.15
N LEU A 74 4.07 -11.17 -7.06
CA LEU A 74 3.94 -12.02 -8.23
C LEU A 74 2.62 -11.86 -9.01
N PRO A 75 1.46 -11.66 -8.36
CA PRO A 75 0.19 -11.54 -9.06
C PRO A 75 0.13 -10.36 -10.02
N ASN A 76 -0.54 -10.58 -11.16
CA ASN A 76 -0.90 -9.52 -12.10
C ASN A 76 -2.41 -9.59 -12.39
N LEU A 77 -3.16 -8.73 -11.73
CA LEU A 77 -4.62 -8.70 -11.80
C LEU A 77 -5.15 -8.04 -13.07
N SER A 78 -4.32 -7.27 -13.79
CA SER A 78 -4.66 -6.59 -15.04
C SER A 78 -4.19 -7.35 -16.29
N GLY A 79 -3.55 -8.50 -16.10
CA GLY A 79 -3.02 -9.32 -17.18
C GLY A 79 -4.09 -10.02 -18.02
N PRO A 80 -3.73 -10.56 -19.20
CA PRO A 80 -4.64 -11.32 -20.03
C PRO A 80 -5.10 -12.61 -19.35
N ASP A 81 -6.26 -13.13 -19.76
CA ASP A 81 -6.76 -14.42 -19.29
C ASP A 81 -5.73 -15.54 -19.54
N GLY A 82 -5.65 -16.46 -18.60
CA GLY A 82 -4.73 -17.60 -18.62
C GLY A 82 -4.45 -18.10 -17.21
N GLU A 83 -3.57 -19.10 -17.13
CA GLU A 83 -3.20 -19.75 -15.87
C GLU A 83 -2.60 -18.75 -14.86
N PHE A 84 -1.75 -17.83 -15.33
CA PHE A 84 -1.12 -16.82 -14.49
C PHE A 84 -2.15 -15.87 -13.88
N TYR A 85 -3.11 -15.40 -14.69
CA TYR A 85 -4.22 -14.57 -14.23
C TYR A 85 -5.11 -15.32 -13.22
N ALA A 86 -5.45 -16.58 -13.53
CA ALA A 86 -6.21 -17.40 -12.60
C ALA A 86 -5.51 -17.57 -11.25
N LYS A 87 -4.20 -17.84 -11.24
CA LYS A 87 -3.37 -17.86 -10.01
C LYS A 87 -3.36 -16.52 -9.28
N SER A 88 -3.37 -15.41 -10.00
CA SER A 88 -3.43 -14.07 -9.41
C SER A 88 -4.76 -13.84 -8.69
N VAL A 89 -5.87 -14.26 -9.28
CA VAL A 89 -7.21 -14.21 -8.66
C VAL A 89 -7.29 -15.09 -7.41
N GLU A 90 -6.77 -16.33 -7.48
CA GLU A 90 -6.72 -17.23 -6.31
C GLU A 90 -5.86 -16.65 -5.18
N THR A 91 -4.75 -16.01 -5.54
CA THR A 91 -3.91 -15.35 -4.54
C THR A 91 -4.66 -14.22 -3.85
N LEU A 92 -5.34 -13.34 -4.62
CA LEU A 92 -6.14 -12.26 -4.03
C LEU A 92 -7.23 -12.78 -3.11
N ALA A 93 -7.98 -13.83 -3.52
CA ALA A 93 -8.99 -14.47 -2.68
C ALA A 93 -8.38 -15.02 -1.38
N GLY A 94 -7.21 -15.66 -1.49
CA GLY A 94 -6.47 -16.17 -0.33
C GLY A 94 -6.01 -15.07 0.61
N GLU A 95 -5.51 -13.94 0.10
CA GLU A 95 -5.11 -12.79 0.93
C GLU A 95 -6.32 -12.15 1.65
N MET A 96 -7.48 -12.04 1.00
CA MET A 96 -8.71 -11.60 1.65
C MET A 96 -9.10 -12.50 2.82
N GLN A 97 -9.04 -13.83 2.64
CA GLN A 97 -9.32 -14.80 3.72
C GLN A 97 -8.32 -14.66 4.87
N ARG A 98 -7.05 -14.42 4.57
CA ARG A 98 -5.99 -14.24 5.58
C ARG A 98 -6.18 -12.93 6.35
N CYS A 99 -6.55 -11.83 5.70
CA CYS A 99 -6.94 -10.59 6.37
C CYS A 99 -8.07 -10.83 7.36
N SER A 100 -9.14 -11.51 6.93
CA SER A 100 -10.28 -11.84 7.78
C SER A 100 -9.87 -12.73 8.97
N ALA A 101 -9.07 -13.77 8.73
CA ALA A 101 -8.57 -14.64 9.79
C ALA A 101 -7.76 -13.88 10.84
N LEU A 102 -6.91 -12.93 10.41
CA LEU A 102 -6.10 -12.10 11.28
C LEU A 102 -6.89 -10.96 11.94
N GLY A 103 -8.07 -10.62 11.41
CA GLY A 103 -8.86 -9.47 11.85
C GLY A 103 -8.30 -8.14 11.35
N ILE A 104 -7.46 -8.14 10.31
CA ILE A 104 -6.92 -6.94 9.68
C ILE A 104 -7.93 -6.40 8.67
N PRO A 105 -8.34 -5.12 8.78
CA PRO A 105 -9.44 -4.59 7.96
C PRO A 105 -9.04 -4.20 6.53
N TYR A 106 -7.75 -4.08 6.22
CA TYR A 106 -7.26 -3.53 4.95
C TYR A 106 -6.31 -4.46 4.21
N LEU A 107 -6.47 -4.49 2.88
CA LEU A 107 -5.59 -5.22 1.95
C LEU A 107 -5.17 -4.29 0.81
N VAL A 108 -3.88 -3.94 0.73
CA VAL A 108 -3.30 -3.18 -0.40
C VAL A 108 -2.98 -4.12 -1.55
N ILE A 109 -3.30 -3.69 -2.76
CA ILE A 109 -2.98 -4.40 -3.98
C ILE A 109 -2.29 -3.50 -5.01
N HIS A 110 -1.25 -4.01 -5.65
CA HIS A 110 -0.78 -3.47 -6.93
C HIS A 110 -1.79 -3.78 -8.03
N LEU A 111 -2.04 -2.81 -8.91
CA LEU A 111 -3.06 -2.94 -9.94
C LEU A 111 -2.60 -3.81 -11.14
N GLY A 112 -1.29 -4.00 -11.28
CA GLY A 112 -0.71 -4.85 -12.30
C GLY A 112 -0.48 -4.16 -13.64
N SER A 113 -0.28 -4.98 -14.68
CA SER A 113 0.06 -4.53 -16.03
C SER A 113 -0.84 -5.20 -17.07
N HIS A 114 -1.34 -4.42 -18.03
CA HIS A 114 -2.18 -4.92 -19.14
C HIS A 114 -1.39 -5.65 -20.23
N MET A 115 -0.06 -5.74 -20.09
CA MET A 115 0.83 -6.50 -20.98
C MET A 115 0.60 -6.24 -22.48
N GLY A 116 0.36 -4.98 -22.86
CA GLY A 116 0.11 -4.59 -24.25
C GLY A 116 -1.34 -4.72 -24.73
N LYS A 117 -2.29 -5.18 -23.90
CA LYS A 117 -3.72 -5.28 -24.27
C LYS A 117 -4.49 -3.96 -24.17
N GLY A 118 -3.80 -2.89 -23.79
CA GLY A 118 -4.39 -1.55 -23.60
C GLY A 118 -5.00 -1.33 -22.22
N GLN A 119 -5.03 -0.08 -21.82
CA GLN A 119 -5.48 0.38 -20.50
C GLN A 119 -6.90 -0.11 -20.17
N ALA A 120 -7.85 0.12 -21.07
CA ALA A 120 -9.25 -0.29 -20.87
C ALA A 120 -9.39 -1.81 -20.65
N GLY A 121 -8.60 -2.62 -21.39
CA GLY A 121 -8.54 -4.06 -21.22
C GLY A 121 -7.98 -4.46 -19.86
N GLY A 122 -6.89 -3.81 -19.43
CA GLY A 122 -6.27 -4.03 -18.11
C GLY A 122 -7.22 -3.68 -16.96
N ILE A 123 -7.89 -2.54 -17.01
CA ILE A 123 -8.87 -2.14 -16.00
C ILE A 123 -10.02 -3.14 -15.93
N ASN A 124 -10.56 -3.59 -17.08
CA ASN A 124 -11.61 -4.60 -17.10
C ASN A 124 -11.17 -5.93 -16.44
N GLN A 125 -9.93 -6.35 -16.71
CA GLN A 125 -9.39 -7.56 -16.09
C GLN A 125 -9.20 -7.41 -14.58
N LEU A 126 -8.71 -6.25 -14.13
CA LEU A 126 -8.56 -5.96 -12.70
C LEU A 126 -9.91 -6.01 -11.96
N VAL A 127 -10.93 -5.33 -12.48
CA VAL A 127 -12.28 -5.35 -11.88
C VAL A 127 -12.81 -6.78 -11.80
N LYS A 128 -12.74 -7.54 -12.90
CA LYS A 128 -13.13 -8.96 -12.91
C LYS A 128 -12.34 -9.80 -11.91
N ALA A 129 -11.03 -9.53 -11.76
CA ALA A 129 -10.20 -10.25 -10.80
C ALA A 129 -10.66 -10.01 -9.37
N ILE A 130 -10.94 -8.76 -9.02
CA ILE A 130 -11.44 -8.36 -7.68
C ILE A 130 -12.79 -9.02 -7.41
N GLU A 131 -13.76 -8.91 -8.32
CA GLU A 131 -15.08 -9.51 -8.18
C GLU A 131 -15.01 -11.04 -8.01
N ARG A 132 -14.22 -11.72 -8.86
CA ARG A 132 -14.01 -13.17 -8.76
C ARG A 132 -13.36 -13.57 -7.44
N ALA A 133 -12.35 -12.83 -6.99
CA ALA A 133 -11.67 -13.10 -5.73
C ALA A 133 -12.62 -12.93 -4.54
N ARG A 134 -13.45 -11.88 -4.54
CA ARG A 134 -14.49 -11.65 -3.52
C ARG A 134 -15.49 -12.79 -3.47
N GLY A 135 -16.02 -13.19 -4.62
CA GLY A 135 -16.97 -14.31 -4.71
C GLY A 135 -16.40 -15.64 -4.16
N LYS A 136 -15.08 -15.85 -4.32
CA LYS A 136 -14.37 -17.04 -3.81
C LYS A 136 -14.04 -16.94 -2.32
N SER A 137 -13.56 -15.79 -1.88
CA SER A 137 -13.04 -15.61 -0.52
C SER A 137 -14.15 -15.60 0.53
N LYS A 138 -15.32 -15.04 0.21
CA LYS A 138 -16.40 -14.73 1.16
C LYS A 138 -15.92 -13.91 2.37
N ALA A 139 -14.81 -13.23 2.23
CA ALA A 139 -14.19 -12.35 3.23
C ALA A 139 -14.09 -10.94 2.64
N TRP A 140 -14.24 -9.92 3.47
CA TRP A 140 -14.51 -8.56 3.04
C TRP A 140 -13.58 -7.53 3.70
N PRO A 141 -12.23 -7.66 3.61
CA PRO A 141 -11.38 -6.54 3.93
C PRO A 141 -11.63 -5.42 2.92
N VAL A 142 -11.44 -4.17 3.33
CA VAL A 142 -11.38 -3.04 2.41
C VAL A 142 -10.15 -3.19 1.53
N VAL A 143 -10.36 -3.29 0.21
CA VAL A 143 -9.27 -3.42 -0.75
C VAL A 143 -8.80 -2.03 -1.15
N LEU A 144 -7.52 -1.75 -0.94
CA LEU A 144 -6.89 -0.48 -1.28
C LEU A 144 -6.12 -0.60 -2.59
N LEU A 145 -6.53 0.22 -3.55
CA LEU A 145 -5.86 0.37 -4.83
C LEU A 145 -4.60 1.22 -4.63
N GLU A 146 -3.43 0.68 -4.88
CA GLU A 146 -2.20 1.43 -4.83
C GLU A 146 -1.92 2.11 -6.16
N ASN A 147 -1.59 3.43 -6.13
CA ASN A 147 -1.13 4.11 -7.34
C ASN A 147 0.22 3.55 -7.79
N ASN A 148 0.49 3.64 -9.08
CA ASN A 148 1.69 3.09 -9.71
C ASN A 148 2.62 4.21 -10.19
N ALA A 149 3.91 3.92 -10.31
CA ALA A 149 4.93 4.85 -10.78
C ALA A 149 4.83 5.21 -12.28
N GLY A 150 3.81 4.74 -12.99
CA GLY A 150 3.58 5.05 -14.41
C GLY A 150 4.44 4.23 -15.38
N GLN A 151 4.96 3.06 -14.94
CA GLN A 151 5.72 2.19 -15.85
C GLN A 151 4.85 1.77 -17.04
N LYS A 152 5.51 1.53 -18.17
CA LYS A 152 4.85 1.11 -19.41
C LYS A 152 3.92 -0.10 -19.18
N ASN A 153 2.70 0.01 -19.64
CA ASN A 153 1.64 -0.99 -19.54
C ASN A 153 1.10 -1.22 -18.11
N SER A 154 1.59 -0.52 -17.08
CA SER A 154 1.01 -0.60 -15.74
C SER A 154 -0.33 0.15 -15.68
N ILE A 155 -1.16 -0.22 -14.69
CA ILE A 155 -2.45 0.41 -14.37
C ILE A 155 -2.29 1.21 -13.08
N GLY A 156 -2.94 2.38 -12.99
CA GLY A 156 -2.92 3.23 -11.80
C GLY A 156 -1.81 4.28 -11.78
N GLY A 157 -1.23 4.60 -12.94
CA GLY A 157 -0.23 5.66 -13.08
C GLY A 157 -0.81 7.08 -13.00
N ASN A 158 -2.13 7.24 -13.02
CA ASN A 158 -2.80 8.53 -12.85
C ASN A 158 -4.11 8.38 -12.05
N PHE A 159 -4.61 9.49 -11.53
CA PHE A 159 -5.78 9.50 -10.65
C PHE A 159 -7.07 9.15 -11.37
N GLU A 160 -7.17 9.49 -12.66
CA GLU A 160 -8.31 9.16 -13.51
C GLU A 160 -8.47 7.64 -13.67
N GLU A 161 -7.37 6.89 -13.77
CA GLU A 161 -7.41 5.42 -13.79
C GLU A 161 -7.93 4.85 -12.47
N LEU A 162 -7.47 5.38 -11.32
CA LEU A 162 -7.98 4.96 -10.01
C LEU A 162 -9.49 5.20 -9.91
N ARG A 163 -9.96 6.38 -10.36
CA ARG A 163 -11.39 6.69 -10.38
C ARG A 163 -12.17 5.74 -11.29
N MET A 164 -11.68 5.50 -12.51
CA MET A 164 -12.32 4.56 -13.44
C MET A 164 -12.44 3.15 -12.88
N ILE A 165 -11.49 2.71 -12.06
CA ILE A 165 -11.56 1.41 -11.40
C ILE A 165 -12.62 1.44 -10.30
N LEU A 166 -12.56 2.44 -9.41
CA LEU A 166 -13.52 2.58 -8.31
C LEU A 166 -14.97 2.69 -8.79
N ASP A 167 -15.21 3.40 -9.91
CA ASP A 167 -16.55 3.55 -10.50
C ASP A 167 -17.15 2.26 -11.05
N ARG A 168 -16.32 1.25 -11.30
CA ARG A 168 -16.74 -0.05 -11.82
C ARG A 168 -16.86 -1.14 -10.77
N LEU A 169 -16.40 -0.85 -9.55
CA LEU A 169 -16.50 -1.76 -8.42
C LEU A 169 -17.83 -1.52 -7.70
N ASP A 170 -18.46 -2.61 -7.31
CA ASP A 170 -19.76 -2.55 -6.64
C ASP A 170 -19.75 -1.96 -5.24
N ASP A 171 -20.03 -1.71 -4.35
CA ASP A 171 -19.98 -1.16 -3.01
C ASP A 171 -18.72 -0.31 -2.73
N PRO A 172 -18.81 1.02 -2.88
CA PRO A 172 -17.69 1.92 -2.65
C PRO A 172 -17.09 1.86 -1.24
N LYS A 173 -17.82 1.33 -0.25
CA LYS A 173 -17.32 1.24 1.14
C LYS A 173 -16.28 0.15 1.34
N GLU A 174 -16.20 -0.78 0.40
CA GLU A 174 -15.28 -1.91 0.45
C GLU A 174 -13.98 -1.67 -0.31
N PHE A 175 -13.82 -0.44 -0.81
CA PHE A 175 -12.65 -0.02 -1.58
C PHE A 175 -12.13 1.32 -1.10
N GLY A 176 -10.88 1.56 -1.39
CA GLY A 176 -10.22 2.82 -1.13
C GLY A 176 -8.90 2.91 -1.89
N VAL A 177 -8.09 3.87 -1.54
CA VAL A 177 -6.78 4.11 -2.17
C VAL A 177 -5.69 4.14 -1.09
N CYS A 178 -4.57 3.52 -1.41
CA CYS A 178 -3.28 3.75 -0.77
C CYS A 178 -2.42 4.55 -1.74
N THR A 179 -1.88 5.70 -1.33
CA THR A 179 -0.96 6.45 -2.19
C THR A 179 0.48 6.27 -1.74
N ASP A 180 1.35 5.89 -2.69
CA ASP A 180 2.80 5.90 -2.50
C ASP A 180 3.39 7.20 -3.06
N THR A 181 4.14 7.92 -2.22
CA THR A 181 4.73 9.22 -2.59
C THR A 181 5.84 9.09 -3.63
N CYS A 182 6.62 8.02 -3.62
CA CYS A 182 7.59 7.72 -4.67
C CYS A 182 6.90 7.46 -6.00
N HIS A 183 5.82 6.69 -6.01
CA HIS A 183 5.04 6.39 -7.20
C HIS A 183 4.36 7.64 -7.76
N LEU A 184 3.77 8.50 -6.89
CA LEU A 184 3.22 9.79 -7.30
C LEU A 184 4.29 10.63 -8.02
N PHE A 185 5.44 10.77 -7.38
CA PHE A 185 6.54 11.58 -7.93
C PHE A 185 7.06 11.00 -9.25
N ALA A 186 7.27 9.69 -9.30
CA ALA A 186 7.73 9.00 -10.49
C ALA A 186 6.74 9.07 -11.66
N SER A 187 5.44 9.15 -11.39
CA SER A 187 4.38 9.31 -12.41
C SER A 187 4.09 10.77 -12.78
N GLY A 188 4.80 11.75 -12.19
CA GLY A 188 4.74 13.14 -12.59
C GLY A 188 3.93 14.07 -11.68
N TYR A 189 3.52 13.60 -10.50
CA TYR A 189 2.91 14.44 -9.47
C TYR A 189 4.00 15.01 -8.55
N ASP A 190 4.26 16.31 -8.67
CA ASP A 190 5.33 16.96 -7.91
C ASP A 190 4.96 17.08 -6.43
N LEU A 191 5.91 16.73 -5.57
CA LEU A 191 5.74 16.76 -4.11
C LEU A 191 6.87 17.56 -3.42
N ARG A 192 7.73 18.28 -4.16
CA ARG A 192 8.95 18.88 -3.63
C ARG A 192 8.72 20.12 -2.77
N THR A 193 7.61 20.80 -2.95
CA THR A 193 7.26 22.01 -2.19
C THR A 193 5.83 21.96 -1.68
N LYS A 194 5.51 22.80 -0.69
CA LYS A 194 4.13 22.89 -0.19
C LYS A 194 3.12 23.18 -1.30
N ALA A 195 3.43 24.11 -2.20
CA ALA A 195 2.52 24.52 -3.29
C ALA A 195 2.28 23.34 -4.27
N GLU A 196 3.28 22.51 -4.53
CA GLU A 196 3.15 21.33 -5.39
C GLU A 196 2.35 20.21 -4.68
N VAL A 197 2.59 20.02 -3.38
CA VAL A 197 1.80 19.09 -2.57
C VAL A 197 0.31 19.49 -2.56
N ASP A 198 0.02 20.77 -2.31
CA ASP A 198 -1.35 21.30 -2.33
C ASP A 198 -2.00 21.00 -3.70
N ARG A 199 -1.32 21.33 -4.82
CA ARG A 199 -1.81 21.04 -6.19
C ARG A 199 -2.04 19.54 -6.45
N THR A 200 -1.11 18.71 -6.01
CA THR A 200 -1.22 17.24 -6.20
C THR A 200 -2.42 16.69 -5.43
N LEU A 201 -2.61 17.11 -4.19
CA LEU A 201 -3.74 16.66 -3.37
C LEU A 201 -5.08 17.24 -3.84
N ASP A 202 -5.12 18.47 -4.33
CA ASP A 202 -6.31 19.05 -4.99
C ASP A 202 -6.68 18.25 -6.26
N ARG A 203 -5.69 17.83 -7.08
CA ARG A 203 -5.94 16.96 -8.23
C ARG A 203 -6.46 15.59 -7.81
N PHE A 204 -5.92 15.02 -6.73
CA PHE A 204 -6.42 13.77 -6.18
C PHE A 204 -7.88 13.92 -5.70
N ASP A 205 -8.19 14.99 -4.98
CA ASP A 205 -9.54 15.24 -4.48
C ASP A 205 -10.55 15.40 -5.63
N ASN A 206 -10.18 16.16 -6.65
CA ASN A 206 -11.04 16.37 -7.83
C ASN A 206 -11.29 15.09 -8.64
N ALA A 207 -10.28 14.22 -8.77
CA ALA A 207 -10.40 13.01 -9.58
C ALA A 207 -10.98 11.83 -8.78
N VAL A 208 -10.47 11.58 -7.58
CA VAL A 208 -10.76 10.39 -6.77
C VAL A 208 -11.64 10.71 -5.56
N GLY A 209 -11.35 11.83 -4.90
CA GLY A 209 -11.92 12.22 -3.63
C GLY A 209 -11.04 11.82 -2.45
N LEU A 210 -10.69 12.78 -1.59
CA LEU A 210 -9.84 12.55 -0.40
C LEU A 210 -10.45 11.54 0.59
N LYS A 211 -11.76 11.37 0.60
CA LYS A 211 -12.45 10.39 1.45
C LYS A 211 -12.07 8.93 1.11
N GLU A 212 -11.61 8.67 -0.11
CA GLU A 212 -11.17 7.34 -0.56
C GLU A 212 -9.71 7.03 -0.16
N LEU A 213 -8.93 8.03 0.24
CA LEU A 213 -7.57 7.84 0.72
C LEU A 213 -7.58 7.26 2.14
N LYS A 214 -7.00 6.09 2.33
CA LYS A 214 -7.04 5.35 3.60
C LYS A 214 -5.66 5.13 4.22
N PHE A 215 -4.64 4.94 3.39
CA PHE A 215 -3.26 4.69 3.79
C PHE A 215 -2.29 5.47 2.91
N ILE A 216 -1.12 5.73 3.46
CA ILE A 216 0.01 6.34 2.76
C ILE A 216 1.20 5.39 2.82
N HIS A 217 1.80 5.09 1.66
CA HIS A 217 3.17 4.64 1.58
C HIS A 217 4.06 5.88 1.45
N LEU A 218 4.86 6.15 2.47
CA LEU A 218 5.74 7.32 2.52
C LEU A 218 7.15 6.90 2.16
N ASN A 219 7.53 7.15 0.93
CA ASN A 219 8.84 6.82 0.40
C ASN A 219 9.42 8.03 -0.35
N ASP A 220 10.71 8.30 -0.18
CA ASP A 220 11.38 9.23 -1.08
C ASP A 220 11.77 8.52 -2.38
N SER A 221 12.07 9.26 -3.43
CA SER A 221 12.34 8.70 -4.76
C SER A 221 13.81 8.84 -5.14
N LYS A 222 14.43 7.75 -5.62
CA LYS A 222 15.75 7.81 -6.27
C LYS A 222 15.68 8.42 -7.66
N GLY A 223 14.53 8.26 -8.34
CA GLY A 223 14.32 8.80 -9.69
C GLY A 223 13.82 10.24 -9.66
N PRO A 224 14.09 11.00 -10.74
CA PRO A 224 13.53 12.35 -10.90
C PRO A 224 12.01 12.32 -11.14
N LEU A 225 11.38 13.49 -11.05
CA LEU A 225 9.96 13.70 -11.35
C LEU A 225 9.63 13.17 -12.75
N GLY A 226 8.57 12.36 -12.85
CA GLY A 226 8.11 11.80 -14.13
C GLY A 226 9.02 10.73 -14.74
N SER A 227 9.92 10.15 -13.94
CA SER A 227 10.87 9.12 -14.40
C SER A 227 10.25 7.77 -14.71
N ASN A 228 9.07 7.48 -14.21
CA ASN A 228 8.42 6.18 -14.22
C ASN A 228 9.27 5.06 -13.57
N LEU A 229 10.13 5.44 -12.63
CA LEU A 229 11.01 4.52 -11.89
C LEU A 229 10.50 4.31 -10.48
N ASP A 230 10.02 3.11 -10.20
CA ASP A 230 9.72 2.66 -8.85
C ASP A 230 11.03 2.27 -8.15
N ARG A 231 11.62 3.23 -7.46
CA ARG A 231 12.87 3.07 -6.70
C ARG A 231 12.84 3.95 -5.46
N HIS A 232 12.52 3.35 -4.34
CA HIS A 232 12.47 4.01 -3.04
C HIS A 232 13.84 4.44 -2.56
N GLU A 233 13.92 5.59 -1.92
CA GLU A 233 15.07 6.10 -1.19
C GLU A 233 14.66 6.38 0.27
N HIS A 234 15.63 6.54 1.15
CA HIS A 234 15.42 6.94 2.53
C HIS A 234 14.77 8.32 2.62
N ILE A 235 13.96 8.50 3.65
CA ILE A 235 13.20 9.74 3.86
C ILE A 235 14.11 10.97 3.87
N GLY A 236 13.88 11.87 2.92
CA GLY A 236 14.63 13.11 2.76
C GLY A 236 16.01 12.99 2.12
N LEU A 237 16.38 11.82 1.60
CA LEU A 237 17.64 11.60 0.87
C LEU A 237 17.44 11.44 -0.64
N GLY A 238 16.21 11.45 -1.12
CA GLY A 238 15.85 11.32 -2.53
C GLY A 238 15.49 12.65 -3.19
N MET A 239 14.81 12.55 -4.32
CA MET A 239 14.49 13.68 -5.21
C MET A 239 13.23 14.45 -4.78
N ILE A 240 12.36 13.87 -3.92
CA ILE A 240 11.27 14.60 -3.27
C ILE A 240 11.86 15.50 -2.19
N GLY A 241 12.74 14.93 -1.38
CA GLY A 241 13.47 15.64 -0.34
C GLY A 241 12.65 15.89 0.92
N GLN A 242 13.37 16.34 1.95
CA GLN A 242 12.82 16.50 3.29
C GLN A 242 11.71 17.55 3.36
N GLU A 243 11.86 18.67 2.62
CA GLU A 243 10.87 19.76 2.58
C GLU A 243 9.54 19.28 2.01
N GLY A 244 9.59 18.57 0.88
CA GLY A 244 8.41 18.02 0.23
C GLY A 244 7.67 16.99 1.07
N LEU A 245 8.41 16.04 1.63
CA LEU A 245 7.82 15.01 2.50
C LEU A 245 7.25 15.61 3.80
N ALA A 246 7.89 16.65 4.36
CA ALA A 246 7.35 17.37 5.50
C ALA A 246 6.05 18.11 5.13
N ALA A 247 6.01 18.77 3.97
CA ALA A 247 4.80 19.43 3.48
C ALA A 247 3.64 18.44 3.28
N PHE A 248 3.94 17.26 2.71
CA PHE A 248 2.96 16.20 2.50
C PHE A 248 2.40 15.66 3.82
N LEU A 249 3.27 15.27 4.76
CA LEU A 249 2.86 14.73 6.06
C LEU A 249 2.01 15.70 6.89
N ASN A 250 2.31 17.00 6.80
CA ASN A 250 1.59 18.04 7.56
C ASN A 250 0.38 18.61 6.81
N HIS A 251 0.06 18.10 5.63
CA HIS A 251 -1.14 18.52 4.93
C HIS A 251 -2.40 17.99 5.62
N ARG A 252 -3.43 18.82 5.75
CA ARG A 252 -4.69 18.49 6.47
C ARG A 252 -5.37 17.20 5.99
N ALA A 253 -5.25 16.87 4.70
CA ALA A 253 -5.83 15.67 4.10
C ALA A 253 -5.09 14.39 4.50
N ILE A 254 -3.84 14.49 4.92
CA ILE A 254 -2.97 13.36 5.30
C ILE A 254 -2.99 13.14 6.81
N HIS A 255 -3.28 14.22 7.56
CA HIS A 255 -3.28 14.16 9.01
C HIS A 255 -4.26 13.11 9.55
N GLY A 256 -3.74 12.20 10.37
CA GLY A 256 -4.53 11.09 10.96
C GLY A 256 -4.63 9.82 10.11
N LEU A 257 -4.15 9.81 8.86
CA LEU A 257 -4.01 8.57 8.09
C LEU A 257 -2.80 7.76 8.58
N PRO A 258 -2.87 6.42 8.55
CA PRO A 258 -1.70 5.60 8.79
C PRO A 258 -0.68 5.73 7.65
N VAL A 259 0.59 5.81 8.05
CA VAL A 259 1.74 6.04 7.16
C VAL A 259 2.71 4.87 7.28
N ILE A 260 3.00 4.21 6.18
CA ILE A 260 3.91 3.06 6.11
C ILE A 260 5.11 3.42 5.25
N MET A 261 6.29 3.14 5.75
CA MET A 261 7.54 3.27 5.00
C MET A 261 7.98 1.91 4.44
N GLU A 262 8.48 1.94 3.21
CA GLU A 262 9.07 0.80 2.51
C GLU A 262 10.49 1.17 2.03
N THR A 263 11.18 1.92 2.85
CA THR A 263 12.53 2.42 2.54
C THR A 263 13.53 1.27 2.45
N PRO A 264 14.61 1.42 1.68
CA PRO A 264 15.70 0.46 1.68
C PRO A 264 16.24 0.17 3.09
N ILE A 265 16.75 -1.03 3.30
CA ILE A 265 17.55 -1.39 4.47
C ILE A 265 18.98 -1.55 3.97
N ASP A 266 19.80 -0.54 4.16
CA ASP A 266 21.19 -0.52 3.69
C ASP A 266 22.10 0.22 4.72
N GLU A 267 23.37 0.41 4.37
CA GLU A 267 24.35 1.06 5.23
C GLU A 267 24.09 2.55 5.49
N LYS A 268 23.28 3.22 4.64
CA LYS A 268 22.96 4.64 4.81
C LYS A 268 22.07 4.88 6.02
N ARG A 269 21.00 4.06 6.14
CA ARG A 269 20.00 4.23 7.20
C ARG A 269 19.20 2.95 7.45
N GLY A 270 18.92 2.64 8.72
CA GLY A 270 17.98 1.62 9.12
C GLY A 270 16.56 2.18 9.37
N GLU A 271 15.65 1.29 9.71
CA GLU A 271 14.23 1.61 9.97
C GLU A 271 14.06 2.62 11.11
N GLU A 272 14.74 2.41 12.25
CA GLU A 272 14.65 3.31 13.42
C GLU A 272 15.11 4.73 13.09
N GLN A 273 16.12 4.89 12.22
CA GLN A 273 16.61 6.20 11.82
C GLN A 273 15.62 6.91 10.88
N ASN A 274 15.02 6.19 9.92
CA ASN A 274 13.96 6.75 9.07
C ASN A 274 12.73 7.13 9.90
N LEU A 275 12.35 6.30 10.90
CA LEU A 275 11.26 6.63 11.81
C LEU A 275 11.52 7.93 12.58
N LYS A 276 12.72 8.11 13.13
CA LYS A 276 13.12 9.37 13.81
C LYS A 276 13.02 10.58 12.87
N VAL A 277 13.44 10.43 11.62
CA VAL A 277 13.31 11.51 10.62
C VAL A 277 11.85 11.86 10.42
N VAL A 278 10.98 10.88 10.15
CA VAL A 278 9.54 11.14 9.94
C VAL A 278 8.90 11.81 11.16
N LEU A 279 9.18 11.31 12.36
CA LEU A 279 8.67 11.93 13.59
C LEU A 279 9.14 13.37 13.78
N GLY A 280 10.35 13.71 13.31
CA GLY A 280 10.87 15.07 13.32
C GLY A 280 10.27 15.99 12.24
N LEU A 281 9.63 15.44 11.18
CA LEU A 281 8.94 16.20 10.14
C LEU A 281 7.51 16.58 10.51
N VAL A 282 6.88 15.85 11.40
CA VAL A 282 5.49 16.09 11.85
C VAL A 282 5.46 17.27 12.82
N LYS A 283 4.50 18.19 12.59
CA LYS A 283 4.29 19.42 13.41
C LYS A 283 3.05 19.29 14.29
#